data_3d84b21be8f6ec5a711983c29a921e67
#
_entry.id   3d84b21be8f6ec5a711983c29a921e67
#
_cell.length_a   1.000
_cell.length_b   1.000
_cell.length_c   1.000
_cell.angle_alpha   90.00
_cell.angle_beta   90.00
_cell.angle_gamma   90.00
#
_symmetry.space_group_name_H-M   'P 1'
#
loop_
_entity.id
_entity.type
_entity.pdbx_description
1 polymer ?
#
loop_
_entity_poly.entity_id
_entity_poly.type
_entity_poly.pdbx_seq_one_letter_code
_entity_poly.pdbx_strand_id
1 'polypeptide(L)'
;MLYMEIMIPYETLYIYEICGEIQGSRNLFKEDFIGCWNEEGSSFLFFSLPHDGQVEAFADQRGFSLLTRNILDYKAWQAGEELRPLNIGNLVFSPPWENVVIGKGETLVHIDPCVVFGTGYHPTTRSCLRALWEIYQKERPERMLDLGTGSGILALAAVKWGAKRVLAVDCNELAVETALRNVSSNGELGHIEVRQGKAEDFIDEDADLVCANLHLRVIESLLRKESIFKKRWLVLSGLFHRDGQEIEHGLERRAVTLFQRFEEERWITLVGLNKNLQGAKKCKVPD
;
A
#
# COMPACT_ATOMS: atom_id res chain seq x y z
N MET A 1 3.95 31.26 -15.37
CA MET A 1 3.83 29.91 -14.84
C MET A 1 3.47 30.06 -13.37
N LEU A 2 2.17 30.04 -13.04
CA LEU A 2 1.70 30.19 -11.65
C LEU A 2 2.10 28.89 -10.92
N TYR A 3 2.97 29.00 -9.92
CA TYR A 3 3.12 27.99 -8.90
C TYR A 3 1.78 27.94 -8.13
N MET A 4 0.94 26.96 -8.40
CA MET A 4 -0.06 26.58 -7.43
C MET A 4 0.72 26.03 -6.23
N GLU A 5 0.69 26.75 -5.10
CA GLU A 5 1.08 26.18 -3.83
C GLU A 5 0.20 24.97 -3.61
N ILE A 6 0.78 23.76 -3.70
CA ILE A 6 0.08 22.53 -3.35
C ILE A 6 0.03 22.52 -1.83
N MET A 7 -1.09 22.96 -1.28
CA MET A 7 -1.31 22.97 0.17
C MET A 7 -1.56 21.56 0.68
N ILE A 8 -1.24 21.31 1.95
CA ILE A 8 -1.68 20.13 2.69
C ILE A 8 -3.18 20.00 2.49
N PRO A 9 -3.70 18.85 2.03
CA PRO A 9 -5.11 18.76 1.61
C PRO A 9 -6.10 18.97 2.77
N TYR A 10 -5.66 18.67 4.01
CA TYR A 10 -6.49 18.81 5.22
C TYR A 10 -5.61 19.24 6.40
N GLU A 11 -6.10 20.17 7.24
CA GLU A 11 -5.47 20.49 8.53
C GLU A 11 -5.98 19.56 9.61
N THR A 12 -7.28 19.30 9.60
CA THR A 12 -7.99 18.54 10.63
C THR A 12 -8.82 17.43 9.99
N LEU A 13 -8.85 16.27 10.63
CA LEU A 13 -9.72 15.15 10.29
C LEU A 13 -10.82 15.01 11.34
N TYR A 14 -12.05 14.92 10.87
CA TYR A 14 -13.22 14.55 11.66
C TYR A 14 -13.59 13.12 11.32
N ILE A 15 -13.48 12.22 12.29
CA ILE A 15 -13.62 10.78 12.09
C ILE A 15 -14.83 10.30 12.90
N TYR A 16 -15.78 9.66 12.22
CA TYR A 16 -16.98 9.10 12.82
C TYR A 16 -16.97 7.59 12.63
N GLU A 17 -16.98 6.86 13.73
CA GLU A 17 -17.11 5.41 13.71
C GLU A 17 -18.58 5.02 13.84
N ILE A 18 -19.05 4.23 12.90
CA ILE A 18 -20.42 3.71 12.85
C ILE A 18 -20.38 2.18 12.94
N CYS A 19 -21.21 1.58 13.78
CA CYS A 19 -21.43 0.15 13.83
C CYS A 19 -22.19 -0.30 12.57
N GLY A 20 -21.53 -1.08 11.72
CA GLY A 20 -22.04 -1.57 10.43
C GLY A 20 -21.12 -1.23 9.28
N GLU A 21 -21.17 -2.06 8.24
CA GLU A 21 -20.36 -1.85 7.03
C GLU A 21 -21.13 -1.07 5.97
N ILE A 22 -20.55 0.05 5.53
CA ILE A 22 -21.08 0.89 4.47
C ILE A 22 -20.48 0.42 3.15
N GLN A 23 -21.34 0.08 2.18
CA GLN A 23 -20.96 -0.28 0.83
C GLN A 23 -21.22 0.89 -0.13
N GLY A 24 -20.28 1.11 -1.08
CA GLY A 24 -20.45 2.13 -2.12
C GLY A 24 -20.40 3.54 -1.55
N SER A 25 -19.32 3.90 -0.87
CA SER A 25 -19.20 5.16 -0.12
C SER A 25 -19.06 6.42 -0.99
N ARG A 26 -18.72 6.30 -2.26
CA ARG A 26 -18.34 7.39 -3.17
C ARG A 26 -19.26 8.61 -3.23
N ASN A 27 -20.54 8.46 -2.98
CA ASN A 27 -21.54 9.54 -3.12
C ASN A 27 -22.42 9.73 -1.89
N LEU A 28 -21.96 9.24 -0.73
CA LEU A 28 -22.77 9.29 0.50
C LEU A 28 -22.92 10.71 1.05
N PHE A 29 -21.85 11.47 0.96
CA PHE A 29 -21.77 12.84 1.44
C PHE A 29 -21.16 13.73 0.34
N LYS A 30 -21.28 15.06 0.50
CA LYS A 30 -20.74 16.03 -0.47
C LYS A 30 -19.36 16.54 -0.02
N GLU A 31 -18.96 17.61 -0.56
CA GLU A 31 -17.69 18.33 -0.66
C GLU A 31 -16.59 18.06 0.40
N ASP A 32 -16.94 17.79 1.64
CA ASP A 32 -15.98 17.64 2.74
C ASP A 32 -15.71 16.17 3.13
N PHE A 33 -16.37 15.24 2.42
CA PHE A 33 -16.21 13.83 2.65
C PHE A 33 -14.94 13.31 1.97
N ILE A 34 -14.00 12.82 2.78
CA ILE A 34 -12.73 12.30 2.30
C ILE A 34 -12.88 10.84 1.86
N GLY A 35 -13.66 10.05 2.62
CA GLY A 35 -13.90 8.65 2.30
C GLY A 35 -14.36 7.82 3.49
N CYS A 36 -14.49 6.51 3.24
CA CYS A 36 -14.92 5.54 4.22
C CYS A 36 -13.94 4.37 4.29
N TRP A 37 -13.59 3.98 5.51
CA TRP A 37 -12.82 2.77 5.78
C TRP A 37 -13.67 1.77 6.55
N ASN A 38 -13.78 0.53 6.07
CA ASN A 38 -14.50 -0.54 6.75
C ASN A 38 -13.50 -1.49 7.41
N GLU A 39 -13.70 -1.76 8.70
CA GLU A 39 -12.84 -2.66 9.47
C GLU A 39 -13.65 -3.31 10.61
N GLU A 40 -13.55 -4.63 10.74
CA GLU A 40 -14.11 -5.44 11.84
C GLU A 40 -15.59 -5.17 12.15
N GLY A 41 -16.41 -4.91 11.12
CA GLY A 41 -17.83 -4.64 11.25
C GLY A 41 -18.20 -3.21 11.60
N SER A 42 -17.22 -2.31 11.64
CA SER A 42 -17.40 -0.87 11.75
C SER A 42 -17.05 -0.15 10.45
N SER A 43 -17.65 1.02 10.24
CA SER A 43 -17.25 1.95 9.19
C SER A 43 -16.74 3.25 9.80
N PHE A 44 -15.58 3.68 9.35
CA PHE A 44 -14.97 4.95 9.73
C PHE A 44 -15.17 5.95 8.60
N LEU A 45 -15.93 7.00 8.86
CA LEU A 45 -16.18 8.09 7.92
C LEU A 45 -15.22 9.24 8.20
N PHE A 46 -14.49 9.67 7.18
CA PHE A 46 -13.51 10.74 7.28
C PHE A 46 -14.01 12.00 6.58
N PHE A 47 -13.90 13.14 7.26
CA PHE A 47 -14.28 14.45 6.74
C PHE A 47 -13.21 15.49 7.03
N SER A 48 -13.14 16.54 6.19
CA SER A 48 -12.29 17.71 6.41
C SER A 48 -12.96 18.80 7.27
N LEU A 49 -14.27 18.75 7.42
CA LEU A 49 -15.08 19.64 8.27
C LEU A 49 -16.03 18.81 9.16
N PRO A 50 -16.56 19.39 10.27
CA PRO A 50 -17.48 18.67 11.15
C PRO A 50 -18.84 18.42 10.49
N HIS A 51 -19.35 17.19 10.58
CA HIS A 51 -20.62 16.74 9.99
C HIS A 51 -21.53 16.00 10.98
N ASP A 52 -21.47 16.31 12.28
CA ASP A 52 -22.16 15.59 13.36
C ASP A 52 -23.62 15.28 13.06
N GLY A 53 -24.42 16.31 12.78
CA GLY A 53 -25.86 16.13 12.53
C GLY A 53 -26.18 15.35 11.26
N GLN A 54 -25.33 15.43 10.22
CA GLN A 54 -25.53 14.67 8.98
C GLN A 54 -25.18 13.19 9.18
N VAL A 55 -24.10 12.92 9.92
CA VAL A 55 -23.68 11.54 10.22
C VAL A 55 -24.66 10.86 11.16
N GLU A 56 -25.18 11.57 12.18
CA GLU A 56 -26.25 11.06 13.04
C GLU A 56 -27.50 10.70 12.24
N ALA A 57 -28.00 11.63 11.42
CA ALA A 57 -29.18 11.41 10.59
C ALA A 57 -28.95 10.24 9.59
N PHE A 58 -27.76 10.12 9.02
CA PHE A 58 -27.39 9.01 8.14
C PHE A 58 -27.38 7.66 8.86
N ALA A 59 -26.81 7.60 10.06
CA ALA A 59 -26.78 6.41 10.89
C ALA A 59 -28.20 5.96 11.27
N ASP A 60 -29.00 6.90 11.78
CA ASP A 60 -30.40 6.63 12.19
C ASP A 60 -31.26 6.09 11.03
N GLN A 61 -31.15 6.69 9.83
CA GLN A 61 -31.92 6.27 8.64
C GLN A 61 -31.58 4.84 8.20
N ARG A 62 -30.37 4.36 8.50
CA ARG A 62 -29.89 3.03 8.10
C ARG A 62 -29.91 2.00 9.24
N GLY A 63 -30.34 2.40 10.42
CA GLY A 63 -30.34 1.54 11.61
C GLY A 63 -28.93 1.26 12.12
N PHE A 64 -27.97 2.12 11.83
CA PHE A 64 -26.62 2.05 12.36
C PHE A 64 -26.52 2.83 13.67
N SER A 65 -25.50 2.54 14.47
CA SER A 65 -25.19 3.29 15.69
C SER A 65 -23.88 4.05 15.52
N LEU A 66 -23.88 5.34 15.79
CA LEU A 66 -22.66 6.13 15.90
C LEU A 66 -21.95 5.73 17.20
N LEU A 67 -20.72 5.19 17.09
CA LEU A 67 -19.95 4.69 18.22
C LEU A 67 -19.02 5.74 18.80
N THR A 68 -18.20 6.36 17.95
CA THR A 68 -17.20 7.33 18.38
C THR A 68 -17.14 8.53 17.43
N ARG A 69 -16.64 9.65 17.97
CA ARG A 69 -16.28 10.86 17.22
C ARG A 69 -14.88 11.24 17.64
N ASN A 70 -14.00 11.34 16.67
CA ASN A 70 -12.60 11.73 16.89
C ASN A 70 -12.25 12.92 16.02
N ILE A 71 -11.46 13.83 16.57
CA ILE A 71 -10.91 14.98 15.85
C ILE A 71 -9.40 14.86 15.99
N LEU A 72 -8.71 14.78 14.86
CA LEU A 72 -7.27 14.61 14.81
C LEU A 72 -6.64 15.63 13.88
N ASP A 73 -5.45 16.09 14.22
CA ASP A 73 -4.58 16.77 13.28
C ASP A 73 -4.16 15.78 12.18
N TYR A 74 -4.24 16.20 10.91
CA TYR A 74 -3.88 15.32 9.79
C TYR A 74 -2.43 14.85 9.84
N LYS A 75 -1.52 15.72 10.31
CA LYS A 75 -0.11 15.36 10.47
C LYS A 75 0.08 14.29 11.56
N ALA A 76 -0.71 14.35 12.63
CA ALA A 76 -0.68 13.35 13.69
C ALA A 76 -1.28 11.99 13.26
N TRP A 77 -2.25 11.99 12.34
CA TRP A 77 -2.82 10.77 11.76
C TRP A 77 -1.76 9.91 11.06
N GLN A 78 -0.81 10.54 10.41
CA GLN A 78 0.22 9.89 9.60
C GLN A 78 1.33 9.19 10.43
N ALA A 79 0.96 8.42 11.44
CA ALA A 79 1.83 7.67 12.36
C ALA A 79 2.48 8.52 13.47
N GLY A 80 1.91 9.66 13.81
CA GLY A 80 2.43 10.54 14.85
C GLY A 80 3.72 11.27 14.48
N GLU A 81 4.16 11.16 13.23
CA GLU A 81 5.33 11.85 12.70
C GLU A 81 4.95 12.71 11.49
N GLU A 82 5.59 13.86 11.38
CA GLU A 82 5.48 14.71 10.20
C GLU A 82 6.04 13.98 8.97
N LEU A 83 5.28 13.96 7.87
CA LEU A 83 5.75 13.36 6.63
C LEU A 83 6.95 14.12 6.10
N ARG A 84 8.10 13.47 6.03
CA ARG A 84 9.35 14.00 5.50
C ARG A 84 9.75 13.19 4.27
N PRO A 85 10.66 13.69 3.41
CA PRO A 85 11.18 12.89 2.31
C PRO A 85 11.84 11.60 2.81
N LEU A 86 11.43 10.46 2.24
CA LEU A 86 11.97 9.13 2.55
C LEU A 86 12.82 8.63 1.38
N ASN A 87 14.09 8.31 1.62
CA ASN A 87 15.01 7.83 0.61
C ASN A 87 15.17 6.31 0.69
N ILE A 88 14.86 5.61 -0.39
CA ILE A 88 15.12 4.17 -0.55
C ILE A 88 15.76 3.92 -1.92
N GLY A 89 16.97 3.39 -1.93
CA GLY A 89 17.73 3.25 -3.18
C GLY A 89 17.95 4.59 -3.86
N ASN A 90 17.51 4.73 -5.09
CA ASN A 90 17.56 5.98 -5.85
C ASN A 90 16.19 6.70 -5.91
N LEU A 91 15.21 6.27 -5.12
CA LEU A 91 13.91 6.94 -5.04
C LEU A 91 13.80 7.81 -3.79
N VAL A 92 13.23 8.98 -3.98
CA VAL A 92 12.85 9.91 -2.92
C VAL A 92 11.33 10.00 -2.90
N PHE A 93 10.70 9.42 -1.88
CA PHE A 93 9.26 9.51 -1.69
C PHE A 93 8.95 10.76 -0.88
N SER A 94 8.04 11.58 -1.35
CA SER A 94 7.66 12.82 -0.68
C SER A 94 6.21 13.17 -0.92
N PRO A 95 5.54 13.79 0.06
CA PRO A 95 4.24 14.39 -0.18
C PRO A 95 4.32 15.44 -1.30
N PRO A 96 3.26 15.60 -2.11
CA PRO A 96 3.29 16.55 -3.24
C PRO A 96 3.37 18.02 -2.81
N TRP A 97 3.07 18.35 -1.56
CA TRP A 97 3.18 19.71 -0.98
C TRP A 97 4.55 20.04 -0.42
N GLU A 98 5.48 19.07 -0.37
CA GLU A 98 6.84 19.30 0.08
C GLU A 98 7.76 19.69 -1.08
N ASN A 99 8.54 20.75 -0.86
CA ASN A 99 9.58 21.15 -1.80
C ASN A 99 10.85 20.34 -1.55
N VAL A 100 11.10 19.33 -2.38
CA VAL A 100 12.25 18.44 -2.23
C VAL A 100 13.29 18.71 -3.32
N VAL A 101 14.53 18.90 -2.89
CA VAL A 101 15.68 18.95 -3.80
C VAL A 101 16.25 17.54 -3.91
N ILE A 102 16.18 16.97 -5.10
CA ILE A 102 16.71 15.62 -5.39
C ILE A 102 18.16 15.70 -5.91
N GLY A 103 18.96 14.70 -5.52
CA GLY A 103 20.35 14.55 -5.96
C GLY A 103 20.47 14.01 -7.38
N LYS A 104 21.70 14.03 -7.90
CA LYS A 104 21.99 13.46 -9.22
C LYS A 104 21.74 11.94 -9.21
N GLY A 105 20.87 11.48 -10.10
CA GLY A 105 20.50 10.05 -10.22
C GLY A 105 19.36 9.61 -9.31
N GLU A 106 18.82 10.51 -8.50
CA GLU A 106 17.60 10.28 -7.73
C GLU A 106 16.35 10.56 -8.56
N THR A 107 15.26 9.90 -8.21
CA THR A 107 13.95 10.09 -8.83
C THR A 107 12.92 10.37 -7.73
N LEU A 108 12.21 11.49 -7.88
CA LEU A 108 11.14 11.86 -6.96
C LEU A 108 9.87 11.06 -7.27
N VAL A 109 9.23 10.56 -6.23
CA VAL A 109 7.94 9.89 -6.26
C VAL A 109 7.00 10.63 -5.31
N HIS A 110 5.96 11.23 -5.84
CA HIS A 110 4.96 11.90 -5.02
C HIS A 110 3.99 10.91 -4.43
N ILE A 111 3.82 10.95 -3.11
CA ILE A 111 2.87 10.11 -2.37
C ILE A 111 2.02 11.00 -1.47
N ASP A 112 0.76 11.12 -1.80
CA ASP A 112 -0.29 11.59 -0.89
C ASP A 112 -0.99 10.36 -0.30
N PRO A 113 -0.72 10.01 0.96
CA PRO A 113 -1.33 8.82 1.56
C PRO A 113 -2.80 9.04 1.91
N CYS A 114 -3.32 10.27 1.85
CA CYS A 114 -4.66 10.59 2.33
C CYS A 114 -4.83 10.06 3.77
N VAL A 115 -5.84 9.24 4.03
CA VAL A 115 -6.07 8.58 5.33
C VAL A 115 -5.84 7.06 5.27
N VAL A 116 -5.19 6.56 4.20
CA VAL A 116 -4.91 5.13 4.03
C VAL A 116 -3.48 4.75 4.44
N PHE A 117 -3.26 3.46 4.58
CA PHE A 117 -1.93 2.92 4.89
C PHE A 117 -0.97 3.07 3.70
N GLY A 118 0.35 3.15 3.98
CA GLY A 118 1.39 3.17 2.94
C GLY A 118 2.08 4.53 2.77
N THR A 119 2.35 5.22 3.89
CA THR A 119 3.15 6.47 3.87
C THR A 119 4.64 6.23 3.58
N GLY A 120 5.11 4.99 3.76
CA GLY A 120 6.54 4.66 3.77
C GLY A 120 7.19 4.68 5.16
N TYR A 121 6.58 5.33 6.16
CA TYR A 121 7.15 5.45 7.50
C TYR A 121 6.91 4.22 8.38
N HIS A 122 5.85 3.48 8.13
CA HIS A 122 5.62 2.25 8.87
C HIS A 122 6.73 1.23 8.57
N PRO A 123 7.29 0.54 9.59
CA PRO A 123 8.39 -0.41 9.41
C PRO A 123 8.16 -1.44 8.30
N THR A 124 6.94 -1.97 8.19
CA THR A 124 6.60 -2.98 7.17
C THR A 124 6.67 -2.41 5.76
N THR A 125 6.18 -1.19 5.52
CA THR A 125 6.24 -0.54 4.20
C THR A 125 7.68 -0.23 3.83
N ARG A 126 8.47 0.29 4.77
CA ARG A 126 9.89 0.59 4.59
C ARG A 126 10.69 -0.67 4.26
N SER A 127 10.44 -1.76 4.98
CA SER A 127 11.07 -3.05 4.72
C SER A 127 10.67 -3.64 3.36
N CYS A 128 9.39 -3.51 2.94
CA CYS A 128 8.95 -3.90 1.60
C CYS A 128 9.66 -3.08 0.51
N LEU A 129 9.77 -1.77 0.68
CA LEU A 129 10.51 -0.91 -0.27
C LEU A 129 11.98 -1.34 -0.39
N ARG A 130 12.66 -1.61 0.73
CA ARG A 130 14.05 -2.14 0.72
C ARG A 130 14.13 -3.50 0.03
N ALA A 131 13.20 -4.40 0.32
CA ALA A 131 13.12 -5.71 -0.33
C ALA A 131 12.96 -5.60 -1.85
N LEU A 132 12.04 -4.76 -2.30
CA LEU A 132 11.84 -4.48 -3.73
C LEU A 132 13.11 -3.90 -4.36
N TRP A 133 13.74 -2.91 -3.72
CA TRP A 133 15.01 -2.36 -4.20
C TRP A 133 16.06 -3.44 -4.40
N GLU A 134 16.30 -4.31 -3.42
CA GLU A 134 17.29 -5.41 -3.52
C GLU A 134 16.94 -6.38 -4.64
N ILE A 135 15.66 -6.73 -4.82
CA ILE A 135 15.21 -7.59 -5.92
C ILE A 135 15.52 -6.95 -7.27
N TYR A 136 15.17 -5.66 -7.45
CA TYR A 136 15.37 -4.96 -8.72
C TYR A 136 16.85 -4.67 -9.04
N GLN A 137 17.74 -4.66 -8.04
CA GLN A 137 19.21 -4.65 -8.26
C GLN A 137 19.72 -6.00 -8.76
N LYS A 138 19.07 -7.09 -8.40
CA LYS A 138 19.52 -8.46 -8.73
C LYS A 138 18.89 -9.00 -10.01
N GLU A 139 17.61 -8.86 -10.12
CA GLU A 139 16.77 -9.26 -11.26
C GLU A 139 15.78 -8.13 -11.54
N ARG A 140 15.20 -8.12 -12.73
CA ARG A 140 14.17 -7.11 -13.08
C ARG A 140 12.86 -7.83 -13.37
N PRO A 141 12.05 -8.15 -12.34
CA PRO A 141 10.71 -8.67 -12.54
C PRO A 141 9.91 -7.69 -13.41
N GLU A 142 9.35 -8.18 -14.50
CA GLU A 142 8.61 -7.30 -15.42
C GLU A 142 7.17 -7.09 -14.97
N ARG A 143 6.60 -8.09 -14.27
CA ARG A 143 5.21 -8.07 -13.80
C ARG A 143 5.16 -8.28 -12.30
N MET A 144 4.44 -7.40 -11.63
CA MET A 144 4.24 -7.47 -10.17
C MET A 144 2.76 -7.45 -9.82
N LEU A 145 2.40 -8.23 -8.80
CA LEU A 145 1.16 -8.08 -8.04
C LEU A 145 1.48 -7.35 -6.73
N ASP A 146 0.81 -6.23 -6.49
CA ASP A 146 0.83 -5.50 -5.23
C ASP A 146 -0.52 -5.71 -4.53
N LEU A 147 -0.54 -6.63 -3.57
CA LEU A 147 -1.74 -7.07 -2.87
C LEU A 147 -1.88 -6.32 -1.53
N GLY A 148 -2.95 -5.54 -1.38
CA GLY A 148 -3.11 -4.57 -0.30
C GLY A 148 -2.29 -3.31 -0.59
N THR A 149 -2.53 -2.70 -1.76
CA THR A 149 -1.68 -1.62 -2.27
C THR A 149 -1.72 -0.34 -1.44
N GLY A 150 -2.80 -0.10 -0.69
CA GLY A 150 -2.96 1.11 0.13
C GLY A 150 -2.81 2.39 -0.68
N SER A 151 -1.77 3.17 -0.39
CA SER A 151 -1.46 4.41 -1.12
C SER A 151 -0.90 4.18 -2.54
N GLY A 152 -0.54 2.95 -2.92
CA GLY A 152 0.12 2.64 -4.18
C GLY A 152 1.65 2.79 -4.15
N ILE A 153 2.26 3.05 -3.01
CA ILE A 153 3.69 3.36 -2.88
C ILE A 153 4.59 2.22 -3.39
N LEU A 154 4.23 0.95 -3.10
CA LEU A 154 5.02 -0.22 -3.51
C LEU A 154 4.91 -0.46 -5.02
N ALA A 155 3.71 -0.29 -5.58
CA ALA A 155 3.47 -0.36 -7.02
C ALA A 155 4.27 0.71 -7.79
N LEU A 156 4.25 1.95 -7.31
CA LEU A 156 5.03 3.06 -7.89
C LEU A 156 6.53 2.80 -7.81
N ALA A 157 7.02 2.35 -6.66
CA ALA A 157 8.42 1.98 -6.49
C ALA A 157 8.86 0.93 -7.51
N ALA A 158 8.07 -0.13 -7.68
CA ALA A 158 8.36 -1.21 -8.60
C ALA A 158 8.49 -0.72 -10.05
N VAL A 159 7.57 0.14 -10.52
CA VAL A 159 7.64 0.71 -11.88
C VAL A 159 8.88 1.59 -12.04
N LYS A 160 9.16 2.47 -11.08
CA LYS A 160 10.36 3.33 -11.11
C LYS A 160 11.65 2.52 -11.10
N TRP A 161 11.68 1.30 -10.55
CA TRP A 161 12.83 0.39 -10.60
C TRP A 161 12.82 -0.55 -11.80
N GLY A 162 11.78 -0.54 -12.62
CA GLY A 162 11.79 -1.22 -13.92
C GLY A 162 10.74 -2.28 -14.16
N ALA A 163 9.71 -2.40 -13.31
CA ALA A 163 8.53 -3.18 -13.64
C ALA A 163 7.83 -2.57 -14.87
N LYS A 164 7.39 -3.42 -15.78
CA LYS A 164 6.65 -2.99 -16.98
C LYS A 164 5.15 -2.91 -16.73
N ARG A 165 4.65 -3.79 -15.86
CA ARG A 165 3.24 -3.89 -15.49
C ARG A 165 3.10 -4.24 -14.03
N VAL A 166 2.28 -3.49 -13.33
CA VAL A 166 1.90 -3.77 -11.95
C VAL A 166 0.38 -3.82 -11.86
N LEU A 167 -0.14 -4.90 -11.27
CA LEU A 167 -1.52 -4.96 -10.84
C LEU A 167 -1.55 -4.67 -9.34
N ALA A 168 -2.09 -3.52 -8.98
CA ALA A 168 -2.23 -3.04 -7.61
C ALA A 168 -3.67 -3.27 -7.14
N VAL A 169 -3.84 -4.01 -6.03
CA VAL A 169 -5.16 -4.44 -5.58
C VAL A 169 -5.37 -4.02 -4.13
N ASP A 170 -6.57 -3.51 -3.83
CA ASP A 170 -7.01 -3.30 -2.46
C ASP A 170 -8.51 -3.60 -2.33
N CYS A 171 -8.94 -4.13 -1.20
CA CYS A 171 -10.36 -4.38 -0.96
C CYS A 171 -11.11 -3.11 -0.55
N ASN A 172 -10.40 -2.12 -0.02
CA ASN A 172 -10.96 -0.85 0.43
C ASN A 172 -11.06 0.13 -0.74
N GLU A 173 -12.27 0.69 -0.95
CA GLU A 173 -12.55 1.66 -2.01
C GLU A 173 -11.68 2.92 -1.88
N LEU A 174 -11.50 3.44 -0.67
CA LEU A 174 -10.68 4.63 -0.41
C LEU A 174 -9.20 4.40 -0.73
N ALA A 175 -8.68 3.20 -0.45
CA ALA A 175 -7.32 2.82 -0.82
C ALA A 175 -7.14 2.77 -2.35
N VAL A 176 -8.10 2.16 -3.05
CA VAL A 176 -8.12 2.15 -4.53
C VAL A 176 -8.11 3.56 -5.12
N GLU A 177 -8.94 4.45 -4.59
CA GLU A 177 -8.99 5.84 -5.05
C GLU A 177 -7.69 6.60 -4.76
N THR A 178 -7.11 6.39 -3.58
CA THR A 178 -5.84 7.00 -3.19
C THR A 178 -4.71 6.51 -4.07
N ALA A 179 -4.61 5.19 -4.29
CA ALA A 179 -3.62 4.62 -5.20
C ALA A 179 -3.78 5.16 -6.63
N LEU A 180 -5.00 5.24 -7.16
CA LEU A 180 -5.27 5.82 -8.48
C LEU A 180 -4.82 7.28 -8.58
N ARG A 181 -5.08 8.11 -7.56
CA ARG A 181 -4.59 9.50 -7.54
C ARG A 181 -3.07 9.56 -7.55
N ASN A 182 -2.40 8.76 -6.71
CA ASN A 182 -0.94 8.71 -6.66
C ASN A 182 -0.32 8.18 -7.96
N VAL A 183 -0.88 7.13 -8.55
CA VAL A 183 -0.45 6.61 -9.86
C VAL A 183 -0.59 7.66 -10.96
N SER A 184 -1.73 8.36 -10.99
CA SER A 184 -2.00 9.42 -11.95
C SER A 184 -1.04 10.61 -11.79
N SER A 185 -0.81 11.08 -10.56
CA SER A 185 0.08 12.21 -10.27
C SER A 185 1.54 11.94 -10.61
N ASN A 186 1.95 10.66 -10.58
CA ASN A 186 3.29 10.21 -11.00
C ASN A 186 3.39 9.83 -12.49
N GLY A 187 2.29 9.94 -13.26
CA GLY A 187 2.25 9.64 -14.70
C GLY A 187 2.32 8.16 -15.05
N GLU A 188 1.97 7.25 -14.13
CA GLU A 188 2.18 5.80 -14.28
C GLU A 188 0.91 5.00 -14.62
N LEU A 189 -0.19 5.65 -15.03
CA LEU A 189 -1.44 4.97 -15.44
C LEU A 189 -1.25 3.96 -16.58
N GLY A 190 -0.20 4.09 -17.38
CA GLY A 190 0.14 3.15 -18.46
C GLY A 190 0.83 1.87 -17.98
N HIS A 191 1.36 1.86 -16.76
CA HIS A 191 2.15 0.77 -16.19
C HIS A 191 1.48 0.12 -14.98
N ILE A 192 0.64 0.86 -14.25
CA ILE A 192 -0.03 0.40 -13.04
C ILE A 192 -1.53 0.39 -13.27
N GLU A 193 -2.11 -0.80 -13.15
CA GLU A 193 -3.54 -1.01 -13.12
C GLU A 193 -3.98 -1.15 -11.66
N VAL A 194 -4.93 -0.34 -11.20
CA VAL A 194 -5.46 -0.42 -9.84
C VAL A 194 -6.85 -1.03 -9.88
N ARG A 195 -7.09 -2.08 -9.09
CA ARG A 195 -8.39 -2.77 -8.99
C ARG A 195 -8.86 -2.89 -7.56
N GLN A 196 -10.17 -2.80 -7.39
CA GLN A 196 -10.81 -3.13 -6.12
C GLN A 196 -11.10 -4.63 -6.05
N GLY A 197 -10.74 -5.25 -4.91
CA GLY A 197 -11.07 -6.64 -4.62
C GLY A 197 -10.17 -7.26 -3.56
N LYS A 198 -10.48 -8.49 -3.18
CA LYS A 198 -9.70 -9.23 -2.17
C LYS A 198 -8.41 -9.75 -2.80
N ALA A 199 -7.32 -9.72 -2.06
CA ALA A 199 -6.01 -10.21 -2.51
C ALA A 199 -6.07 -11.65 -3.04
N GLU A 200 -6.89 -12.50 -2.41
CA GLU A 200 -7.08 -13.90 -2.79
C GLU A 200 -7.69 -14.10 -4.18
N ASP A 201 -8.46 -13.14 -4.66
CA ASP A 201 -9.12 -13.24 -5.97
C ASP A 201 -8.15 -12.97 -7.12
N PHE A 202 -7.01 -12.33 -6.83
CA PHE A 202 -6.02 -11.92 -7.84
C PHE A 202 -4.71 -12.71 -7.79
N ILE A 203 -4.50 -13.61 -6.83
CA ILE A 203 -3.23 -14.34 -6.73
C ILE A 203 -2.96 -15.26 -7.94
N ASP A 204 -3.99 -15.62 -8.68
CA ASP A 204 -3.88 -16.43 -9.89
C ASP A 204 -3.39 -15.63 -11.11
N GLU A 205 -3.44 -14.30 -11.07
CA GLU A 205 -2.93 -13.42 -12.12
C GLU A 205 -1.44 -13.65 -12.39
N ASP A 206 -1.03 -13.50 -13.64
CA ASP A 206 0.34 -13.78 -14.07
C ASP A 206 1.30 -12.68 -13.61
N ALA A 207 2.28 -13.04 -12.80
CA ALA A 207 3.31 -12.14 -12.27
C ALA A 207 4.61 -12.87 -11.96
N ASP A 208 5.71 -12.13 -12.04
CA ASP A 208 7.05 -12.60 -11.66
C ASP A 208 7.30 -12.39 -10.16
N LEU A 209 6.68 -11.37 -9.59
CA LEU A 209 6.82 -10.92 -8.21
C LEU A 209 5.45 -10.66 -7.59
N VAL A 210 5.25 -11.15 -6.37
CA VAL A 210 4.13 -10.76 -5.49
C VAL A 210 4.69 -10.01 -4.30
N CYS A 211 4.11 -8.84 -4.00
CA CYS A 211 4.31 -8.14 -2.75
C CYS A 211 2.96 -8.09 -2.00
N ALA A 212 2.95 -8.52 -0.75
CA ALA A 212 1.79 -8.52 0.11
C ALA A 212 2.18 -8.02 1.51
N ASN A 213 1.82 -6.76 1.80
CA ASN A 213 1.98 -6.17 3.13
C ASN A 213 0.62 -6.16 3.82
N LEU A 214 0.24 -7.32 4.37
CA LEU A 214 -1.12 -7.62 4.82
C LEU A 214 -1.12 -8.31 6.18
N HIS A 215 -2.29 -8.35 6.83
CA HIS A 215 -2.46 -9.12 8.06
C HIS A 215 -2.19 -10.60 7.86
N LEU A 216 -1.67 -11.28 8.89
CA LEU A 216 -1.32 -12.70 8.90
C LEU A 216 -2.39 -13.59 8.26
N ARG A 217 -3.68 -13.40 8.63
CA ARG A 217 -4.78 -14.22 8.12
C ARG A 217 -4.89 -14.20 6.59
N VAL A 218 -4.65 -13.05 5.98
CA VAL A 218 -4.68 -12.92 4.51
C VAL A 218 -3.45 -13.59 3.91
N ILE A 219 -2.27 -13.37 4.49
CA ILE A 219 -1.02 -14.06 4.06
C ILE A 219 -1.19 -15.57 4.11
N GLU A 220 -1.74 -16.11 5.20
CA GLU A 220 -2.04 -17.56 5.31
C GLU A 220 -3.02 -18.03 4.24
N SER A 221 -4.06 -17.24 3.95
CA SER A 221 -5.03 -17.54 2.88
C SER A 221 -4.36 -17.59 1.51
N LEU A 222 -3.48 -16.65 1.20
CA LEU A 222 -2.69 -16.64 -0.03
C LEU A 222 -1.76 -17.87 -0.13
N LEU A 223 -1.11 -18.25 0.96
CA LEU A 223 -0.20 -19.41 1.02
C LEU A 223 -0.90 -20.77 0.90
N ARG A 224 -2.23 -20.84 1.03
CA ARG A 224 -3.00 -22.06 0.71
C ARG A 224 -3.22 -22.25 -0.78
N LYS A 225 -3.01 -21.21 -1.60
CA LYS A 225 -3.18 -21.28 -3.04
C LYS A 225 -1.85 -21.64 -3.74
N GLU A 226 -1.88 -22.70 -4.55
CA GLU A 226 -0.68 -23.18 -5.27
C GLU A 226 -0.11 -22.13 -6.25
N SER A 227 -0.93 -21.20 -6.72
CA SER A 227 -0.53 -20.14 -7.65
C SER A 227 0.50 -19.17 -7.07
N ILE A 228 0.53 -18.95 -5.76
CA ILE A 228 1.55 -18.09 -5.14
C ILE A 228 2.96 -18.69 -5.34
N PHE A 229 3.08 -20.03 -5.30
CA PHE A 229 4.34 -20.73 -5.49
C PHE A 229 4.79 -20.83 -6.96
N LYS A 230 3.98 -20.35 -7.89
CA LYS A 230 4.33 -20.16 -9.30
C LYS A 230 4.98 -18.80 -9.58
N LYS A 231 5.10 -17.96 -8.56
CA LYS A 231 5.78 -16.66 -8.66
C LYS A 231 7.25 -16.83 -8.31
N ARG A 232 8.12 -16.10 -9.03
CA ARG A 232 9.57 -16.18 -8.82
C ARG A 232 9.98 -15.53 -7.50
N TRP A 233 9.40 -14.37 -7.20
CA TRP A 233 9.67 -13.59 -6.00
C TRP A 233 8.44 -13.38 -5.15
N LEU A 234 8.60 -13.52 -3.85
CA LEU A 234 7.57 -13.25 -2.85
C LEU A 234 8.12 -12.25 -1.83
N VAL A 235 7.43 -11.15 -1.60
CA VAL A 235 7.66 -10.23 -0.49
C VAL A 235 6.43 -10.28 0.39
N LEU A 236 6.56 -10.84 1.60
CA LEU A 236 5.47 -11.02 2.55
C LEU A 236 5.78 -10.25 3.82
N SER A 237 4.90 -9.32 4.19
CA SER A 237 5.09 -8.40 5.31
C SER A 237 3.80 -8.17 6.09
N GLY A 238 3.86 -7.40 7.18
CA GLY A 238 2.74 -7.26 8.11
C GLY A 238 2.69 -8.38 9.15
N LEU A 239 3.80 -9.09 9.34
CA LEU A 239 3.95 -10.23 10.21
C LEU A 239 4.64 -9.82 11.52
N PHE A 240 4.19 -10.35 12.65
CA PHE A 240 4.96 -10.29 13.89
C PHE A 240 6.06 -11.35 13.89
N HIS A 241 7.02 -11.23 14.80
CA HIS A 241 8.20 -12.10 14.86
C HIS A 241 7.85 -13.60 14.87
N ARG A 242 6.88 -14.00 15.68
CA ARG A 242 6.43 -15.40 15.78
C ARG A 242 5.79 -15.89 14.47
N ASP A 243 4.93 -15.06 13.89
CA ASP A 243 4.22 -15.38 12.65
C ASP A 243 5.21 -15.51 11.49
N GLY A 244 6.23 -14.62 11.44
CA GLY A 244 7.29 -14.66 10.45
C GLY A 244 8.03 -16.00 10.44
N GLN A 245 8.33 -16.58 11.60
CA GLN A 245 8.97 -17.90 11.69
C GLN A 245 8.10 -19.02 11.12
N GLU A 246 6.80 -19.02 11.41
CA GLU A 246 5.88 -20.03 10.92
C GLU A 246 5.73 -19.95 9.39
N ILE A 247 5.62 -18.74 8.84
CA ILE A 247 5.55 -18.50 7.40
C ILE A 247 6.85 -18.94 6.71
N GLU A 248 8.02 -18.60 7.27
CA GLU A 248 9.33 -18.99 6.75
C GLU A 248 9.46 -20.51 6.59
N HIS A 249 9.15 -21.25 7.65
CA HIS A 249 9.13 -22.73 7.59
C HIS A 249 8.11 -23.28 6.56
N GLY A 250 6.98 -22.56 6.37
CA GLY A 250 5.99 -22.89 5.36
C GLY A 250 6.53 -22.75 3.94
N LEU A 251 7.26 -21.67 3.66
CA LEU A 251 7.91 -21.39 2.37
C LEU A 251 8.97 -22.43 2.03
N GLU A 252 9.83 -22.77 2.99
CA GLU A 252 10.90 -23.78 2.81
C GLU A 252 10.33 -25.13 2.38
N ARG A 253 9.24 -25.59 3.01
CA ARG A 253 8.55 -26.83 2.63
C ARG A 253 7.97 -26.83 1.22
N ARG A 254 7.81 -25.66 0.60
CA ARG A 254 7.31 -25.46 -0.76
C ARG A 254 8.41 -25.11 -1.76
N ALA A 255 9.67 -25.42 -1.44
CA ALA A 255 10.86 -25.15 -2.26
C ALA A 255 11.09 -23.66 -2.59
N VAL A 256 10.54 -22.76 -1.79
CA VAL A 256 10.84 -21.33 -1.82
C VAL A 256 11.96 -21.08 -0.82
N THR A 257 13.11 -20.66 -1.30
CA THR A 257 14.28 -20.35 -0.46
C THR A 257 14.12 -18.93 0.10
N LEU A 258 14.34 -18.77 1.39
CA LEU A 258 14.47 -17.43 1.97
C LEU A 258 15.69 -16.74 1.38
N PHE A 259 15.44 -15.63 0.68
CA PHE A 259 16.49 -14.80 0.10
C PHE A 259 16.98 -13.75 1.09
N GLN A 260 16.02 -13.08 1.78
CA GLN A 260 16.29 -12.04 2.75
C GLN A 260 15.18 -12.01 3.80
N ARG A 261 15.53 -11.57 5.01
CA ARG A 261 14.62 -11.30 6.11
C ARG A 261 14.95 -9.91 6.66
N PHE A 262 13.94 -9.07 6.74
CA PHE A 262 14.04 -7.78 7.42
C PHE A 262 13.30 -7.86 8.74
N GLU A 263 13.93 -7.37 9.78
CA GLU A 263 13.35 -7.20 11.11
C GLU A 263 13.45 -5.74 11.50
N GLU A 264 12.33 -5.13 11.75
CA GLU A 264 12.28 -3.74 12.17
C GLU A 264 11.23 -3.60 13.29
N GLU A 265 11.66 -3.18 14.47
CA GLU A 265 10.87 -3.20 15.70
C GLU A 265 10.32 -4.63 15.97
N ARG A 266 9.00 -4.80 15.94
CA ARG A 266 8.31 -6.09 16.12
C ARG A 266 7.87 -6.75 14.81
N TRP A 267 8.19 -6.12 13.69
CA TRP A 267 7.70 -6.51 12.38
C TRP A 267 8.73 -7.28 11.57
N ILE A 268 8.23 -8.25 10.83
CA ILE A 268 9.02 -9.10 9.92
C ILE A 268 8.52 -8.91 8.49
N THR A 269 9.49 -8.82 7.58
CA THR A 269 9.28 -8.92 6.14
C THR A 269 10.15 -10.05 5.59
N LEU A 270 9.56 -11.01 4.92
CA LEU A 270 10.23 -12.16 4.31
C LEU A 270 10.31 -11.98 2.80
N VAL A 271 11.49 -12.24 2.25
CA VAL A 271 11.72 -12.27 0.80
C VAL A 271 12.01 -13.71 0.38
N GLY A 272 11.06 -14.32 -0.28
CA GLY A 272 11.17 -15.67 -0.83
C GLY A 272 11.59 -15.67 -2.29
N LEU A 273 12.49 -16.60 -2.66
CA LEU A 273 12.91 -16.84 -4.03
C LEU A 273 12.62 -18.28 -4.44
N ASN A 274 11.80 -18.46 -5.46
CA ASN A 274 11.58 -19.77 -6.08
C ASN A 274 12.66 -20.00 -7.16
N LYS A 275 13.70 -20.78 -6.81
CA LYS A 275 14.84 -21.05 -7.69
C LYS A 275 14.49 -21.95 -8.89
N ASN A 276 13.40 -22.68 -8.82
CA ASN A 276 12.95 -23.59 -9.90
C ASN A 276 12.34 -22.82 -11.09
N LEU A 277 12.00 -21.56 -10.89
CA LEU A 277 11.48 -20.68 -11.93
C LEU A 277 12.62 -19.86 -12.54
N GLN A 278 12.64 -19.72 -13.86
CA GLN A 278 13.63 -18.87 -14.53
C GLN A 278 13.27 -17.39 -14.28
N GLY A 279 14.28 -16.60 -13.89
CA GLY A 279 14.14 -15.16 -13.80
C GLY A 279 14.05 -14.49 -15.18
N ALA A 280 13.51 -13.30 -15.23
CA ALA A 280 13.61 -12.44 -16.41
C ALA A 280 15.11 -12.29 -16.78
N LYS A 281 15.43 -12.35 -18.08
CA LYS A 281 16.80 -12.35 -18.58
C LYS A 281 17.61 -11.22 -17.93
N LYS A 282 18.80 -11.58 -17.37
CA LYS A 282 19.76 -10.58 -16.90
C LYS A 282 20.03 -9.56 -17.99
N CYS A 283 19.67 -8.33 -17.76
CA CYS A 283 20.08 -7.24 -18.63
C CYS A 283 21.61 -7.10 -18.48
N LYS A 284 22.36 -7.31 -19.57
CA LYS A 284 23.77 -6.93 -19.60
C LYS A 284 23.83 -5.43 -19.39
N VAL A 285 24.50 -5.00 -18.33
CA VAL A 285 24.91 -3.61 -18.17
C VAL A 285 25.85 -3.34 -19.36
N PRO A 286 25.64 -2.33 -20.19
CA PRO A 286 26.67 -1.89 -21.11
C PRO A 286 27.83 -1.34 -20.28
N ASP A 287 29.04 -1.76 -20.62
CA ASP A 287 30.30 -1.28 -20.06
C ASP A 287 30.47 0.24 -20.19
#